data_3cfde19e2489170cc1a31d02aa7a2fdb
#
_entry.id   3cfde19e2489170cc1a31d02aa7a2fdb
#
_cell.length_a   1.000
_cell.length_b   1.000
_cell.length_c   1.000
_cell.angle_alpha   90.00
_cell.angle_beta   90.00
_cell.angle_gamma   90.00
#
_symmetry.space_group_name_H-M   'P 1'
#
loop_
_entity.id
_entity.type
_entity.pdbx_description
1 polymer ?
#
loop_
_entity_poly.entity_id
_entity_poly.type
_entity_poly.pdbx_seq_one_letter_code
_entity_poly.pdbx_strand_id
1 'polypeptide(L)'
;MAKPTKQTSRSRGTGKSAATTRADGRKASRNIWIIAGVAAAILVVIFVTSRGGTGGAAATQPVANVEMDPASLQTARGIEVGSPTAPVQLHEYADFQCPACQQFATFIHPLIKERLVDQGLVRMVRYDFPLFNIHPHAFLAARAARCADDQGKYWEYHDVLYARQPTWSVQRSAVNTFIEYAETVGLNTSTFEQCLRSDQHAEEVTRNLRLGEALGVTGTPSFLINGQRATFGSYQELEDRVYQMAGLTPPAETTSN
;
A
#
# COMPACT_ATOMS: atom_id res chain seq x y z
N MET A 1 -28.07 -30.58 79.21
CA MET A 1 -29.32 -30.36 80.00
C MET A 1 -30.37 -29.82 79.06
N ALA A 2 -31.36 -30.57 78.86
CA ALA A 2 -32.74 -30.40 78.89
C ALA A 2 -33.46 -29.72 77.73
N LYS A 3 -34.09 -30.51 76.95
CA LYS A 3 -35.40 -30.37 76.27
C LYS A 3 -36.43 -29.75 77.24
N PRO A 4 -37.68 -29.36 76.84
CA PRO A 4 -38.57 -29.96 75.81
C PRO A 4 -39.53 -28.97 75.12
N THR A 5 -40.09 -29.39 74.02
CA THR A 5 -41.46 -29.94 73.69
C THR A 5 -42.62 -28.99 73.44
N LYS A 6 -43.36 -29.38 72.39
CA LYS A 6 -44.82 -29.47 72.14
C LYS A 6 -45.55 -28.20 71.75
N GLN A 7 -46.60 -28.17 70.94
CA GLN A 7 -47.45 -29.16 70.25
C GLN A 7 -48.54 -28.41 69.45
N THR A 8 -48.86 -28.94 68.29
CA THR A 8 -50.17 -29.08 67.62
C THR A 8 -51.20 -27.95 67.63
N SER A 9 -51.80 -27.66 66.44
CA SER A 9 -53.13 -28.22 66.03
C SER A 9 -53.54 -27.68 64.65
N ARG A 10 -53.84 -28.54 63.80
CA ARG A 10 -54.99 -28.85 62.93
C ARG A 10 -56.07 -27.80 62.84
N SER A 11 -56.46 -27.39 61.63
CA SER A 11 -57.87 -27.33 61.18
C SER A 11 -58.01 -27.30 59.66
N ARG A 12 -58.89 -28.11 59.20
CA ARG A 12 -59.45 -28.37 57.84
C ARG A 12 -60.20 -27.18 57.28
N GLY A 13 -60.32 -27.17 55.94
CA GLY A 13 -61.41 -26.47 55.25
C GLY A 13 -61.17 -26.28 53.79
N THR A 14 -61.46 -27.24 52.98
CA THR A 14 -62.39 -27.32 51.83
C THR A 14 -62.49 -26.15 50.88
N GLY A 15 -62.16 -26.38 49.62
CA GLY A 15 -63.11 -26.29 48.56
C GLY A 15 -62.89 -25.32 47.43
N LYS A 16 -62.75 -25.88 46.21
CA LYS A 16 -63.24 -25.34 44.93
C LYS A 16 -62.61 -24.03 44.46
N SER A 17 -62.10 -23.83 43.24
CA SER A 17 -62.64 -24.15 41.92
C SER A 17 -61.63 -23.77 40.84
N ALA A 18 -61.62 -24.51 39.79
CA ALA A 18 -60.89 -24.22 38.58
C ALA A 18 -61.34 -22.91 37.92
N ALA A 19 -60.36 -22.12 37.49
CA ALA A 19 -60.60 -21.14 36.42
C ALA A 19 -59.37 -21.12 35.52
N THR A 20 -59.60 -21.70 34.39
CA THR A 20 -58.74 -21.65 33.17
C THR A 20 -58.57 -20.21 32.76
N THR A 21 -57.34 -19.73 32.70
CA THR A 21 -57.01 -18.54 31.90
C THR A 21 -56.03 -18.97 30.83
N ARG A 22 -56.59 -19.45 29.72
CA ARG A 22 -55.93 -19.44 28.39
C ARG A 22 -56.07 -18.04 27.85
N ALA A 23 -55.05 -17.20 27.96
CA ALA A 23 -54.78 -16.06 27.05
C ALA A 23 -53.52 -15.35 27.52
N ASP A 24 -52.35 -15.71 27.02
CA ASP A 24 -51.23 -14.75 26.75
C ASP A 24 -50.11 -15.31 25.89
N GLY A 25 -50.30 -16.43 25.20
CA GLY A 25 -49.25 -17.01 24.33
C GLY A 25 -48.98 -16.25 23.02
N ARG A 26 -49.84 -15.30 22.61
CA ARG A 26 -49.68 -14.63 21.30
C ARG A 26 -48.93 -13.29 21.35
N LYS A 27 -48.83 -12.66 22.48
CA LYS A 27 -48.07 -11.41 22.62
C LYS A 27 -46.58 -11.64 22.88
N ALA A 28 -46.22 -12.70 23.57
CA ALA A 28 -44.83 -13.05 23.83
C ALA A 28 -44.08 -13.46 22.56
N SER A 29 -44.73 -14.22 21.66
CA SER A 29 -44.07 -14.65 20.41
C SER A 29 -43.81 -13.49 19.43
N ARG A 30 -44.73 -12.51 19.37
CA ARG A 30 -44.59 -11.34 18.49
C ARG A 30 -43.44 -10.42 18.93
N ASN A 31 -43.21 -10.28 20.21
CA ASN A 31 -42.12 -9.48 20.74
C ASN A 31 -40.74 -10.16 20.58
N ILE A 32 -40.68 -11.49 20.62
CA ILE A 32 -39.48 -12.25 20.38
C ILE A 32 -39.00 -12.07 18.92
N TRP A 33 -39.91 -12.08 17.94
CA TRP A 33 -39.57 -11.84 16.53
C TRP A 33 -39.15 -10.40 16.26
N ILE A 34 -39.70 -9.42 16.94
CA ILE A 34 -39.29 -8.02 16.85
C ILE A 34 -37.90 -7.83 17.45
N ILE A 35 -37.60 -8.43 18.60
CA ILE A 35 -36.27 -8.37 19.24
C ILE A 35 -35.26 -9.09 18.38
N ALA A 36 -35.57 -10.25 17.81
CA ALA A 36 -34.68 -10.96 16.89
C ALA A 36 -34.41 -10.17 15.59
N GLY A 37 -35.44 -9.51 15.04
CA GLY A 37 -35.29 -8.65 13.86
C GLY A 37 -34.42 -7.41 14.12
N VAL A 38 -34.60 -6.76 15.28
CA VAL A 38 -33.78 -5.61 15.68
C VAL A 38 -32.35 -6.04 15.95
N ALA A 39 -32.11 -7.18 16.61
CA ALA A 39 -30.76 -7.72 16.83
C ALA A 39 -30.06 -8.08 15.51
N ALA A 40 -30.77 -8.68 14.56
CA ALA A 40 -30.22 -8.96 13.21
C ALA A 40 -29.92 -7.68 12.44
N ALA A 41 -30.77 -6.66 12.52
CA ALA A 41 -30.53 -5.36 11.90
C ALA A 41 -29.30 -4.64 12.51
N ILE A 42 -29.15 -4.70 13.84
CA ILE A 42 -27.96 -4.15 14.52
C ILE A 42 -26.71 -4.90 14.12
N LEU A 43 -26.73 -6.23 14.02
CA LEU A 43 -25.60 -7.03 13.56
C LEU A 43 -25.22 -6.73 12.10
N VAL A 44 -26.21 -6.51 11.22
CA VAL A 44 -25.97 -6.09 9.84
C VAL A 44 -25.37 -4.69 9.79
N VAL A 45 -25.85 -3.74 10.60
CA VAL A 45 -25.29 -2.39 10.69
C VAL A 45 -23.86 -2.44 11.24
N ILE A 46 -23.59 -3.23 12.28
CA ILE A 46 -22.23 -3.42 12.81
C ILE A 46 -21.32 -4.08 11.75
N PHE A 47 -21.82 -5.06 11.00
CA PHE A 47 -21.05 -5.73 9.95
C PHE A 47 -20.79 -4.83 8.74
N VAL A 48 -21.75 -3.96 8.38
CA VAL A 48 -21.55 -2.97 7.30
C VAL A 48 -20.65 -1.83 7.76
N THR A 49 -20.76 -1.37 9.02
CA THR A 49 -19.87 -0.31 9.55
C THR A 49 -18.46 -0.82 9.84
N SER A 50 -18.27 -2.10 10.14
CA SER A 50 -16.93 -2.70 10.27
C SER A 50 -16.27 -3.03 8.92
N ARG A 51 -17.02 -2.99 7.81
CA ARG A 51 -16.48 -3.01 6.43
C ARG A 51 -16.31 -1.64 5.80
N GLY A 52 -16.98 -0.61 6.35
CA GLY A 52 -16.73 0.79 6.02
C GLY A 52 -15.45 1.21 6.71
N GLY A 53 -14.36 1.36 5.91
CA GLY A 53 -13.03 1.67 6.42
C GLY A 53 -13.08 2.75 7.49
N THR A 54 -12.64 2.40 8.66
CA THR A 54 -12.14 3.37 9.62
C THR A 54 -11.09 4.16 8.87
N GLY A 55 -11.29 5.48 8.71
CA GLY A 55 -10.29 6.39 8.15
C GLY A 55 -9.06 6.38 9.06
N GLY A 56 -8.34 5.26 9.05
CA GLY A 56 -7.06 5.10 9.71
C GLY A 56 -6.06 6.06 9.11
N ALA A 57 -5.08 6.46 9.88
CA ALA A 57 -3.92 7.16 9.35
C ALA A 57 -3.28 6.26 8.29
N ALA A 58 -2.96 6.82 7.11
CA ALA A 58 -2.31 6.08 6.03
C ALA A 58 -0.99 5.48 6.52
N ALA A 59 -0.73 4.20 6.21
CA ALA A 59 0.47 3.51 6.66
C ALA A 59 1.74 4.20 6.14
N THR A 60 2.65 4.45 7.05
CA THR A 60 3.96 5.07 6.78
C THR A 60 5.11 4.08 6.93
N GLN A 61 4.80 2.81 7.25
CA GLN A 61 5.77 1.74 7.47
C GLN A 61 5.33 0.45 6.78
N PRO A 62 6.29 -0.43 6.45
CA PRO A 62 6.01 -1.74 5.88
C PRO A 62 5.06 -2.57 6.74
N VAL A 63 4.22 -3.37 6.09
CA VAL A 63 3.34 -4.31 6.78
C VAL A 63 4.12 -5.53 7.26
N ALA A 64 3.84 -5.98 8.49
CA ALA A 64 4.64 -7.00 9.15
C ALA A 64 4.48 -8.44 8.57
N ASN A 65 3.33 -8.72 7.95
CA ASN A 65 2.92 -10.08 7.60
C ASN A 65 3.13 -10.40 6.11
N VAL A 66 4.03 -9.71 5.41
CA VAL A 66 4.38 -10.07 4.03
C VAL A 66 5.27 -11.31 4.07
N GLU A 67 4.81 -12.36 3.43
CA GLU A 67 5.52 -13.62 3.34
C GLU A 67 6.83 -13.46 2.59
N MET A 68 7.91 -14.03 3.14
CA MET A 68 9.28 -13.84 2.66
C MET A 68 9.83 -15.07 1.93
N ASP A 69 8.94 -15.99 1.56
CA ASP A 69 9.38 -17.14 0.76
C ASP A 69 9.77 -16.72 -0.68
N PRO A 70 10.64 -17.47 -1.35
CA PRO A 70 11.12 -17.08 -2.70
C PRO A 70 10.00 -16.96 -3.73
N ALA A 71 8.89 -17.70 -3.59
CA ALA A 71 7.78 -17.62 -4.55
C ALA A 71 6.99 -16.32 -4.38
N SER A 72 6.75 -15.89 -3.14
CA SER A 72 6.07 -14.62 -2.86
C SER A 72 6.89 -13.42 -3.29
N LEU A 73 8.22 -13.45 -3.13
CA LEU A 73 9.11 -12.40 -3.62
C LEU A 73 9.12 -12.27 -5.14
N GLN A 74 8.95 -13.38 -5.88
CA GLN A 74 8.82 -13.36 -7.34
C GLN A 74 7.53 -12.68 -7.82
N THR A 75 6.55 -12.45 -6.95
CA THR A 75 5.34 -11.73 -7.28
C THR A 75 5.47 -10.21 -7.10
N ALA A 76 6.59 -9.73 -6.57
CA ALA A 76 6.85 -8.29 -6.45
C ALA A 76 6.84 -7.62 -7.83
N ARG A 77 6.00 -6.60 -7.97
CA ARG A 77 5.83 -5.88 -9.24
C ARG A 77 6.51 -4.53 -9.17
N GLY A 78 7.53 -4.35 -10.01
CA GLY A 78 8.07 -3.03 -10.32
C GLY A 78 7.17 -2.26 -11.27
N ILE A 79 7.44 -0.98 -11.40
CA ILE A 79 6.82 -0.13 -12.42
C ILE A 79 7.72 -0.13 -13.65
N GLU A 80 7.15 -0.47 -14.78
CA GLU A 80 7.90 -0.74 -16.01
C GLU A 80 7.70 0.37 -17.03
N VAL A 81 8.77 0.62 -17.80
CA VAL A 81 8.71 1.46 -18.99
C VAL A 81 9.68 0.92 -20.05
N GLY A 82 9.29 1.01 -21.31
CA GLY A 82 10.05 0.52 -22.44
C GLY A 82 9.52 -0.78 -23.02
N SER A 83 10.18 -1.25 -24.09
CA SER A 83 9.78 -2.46 -24.80
C SER A 83 10.02 -3.72 -23.96
N PRO A 84 9.06 -4.65 -23.88
CA PRO A 84 9.28 -5.94 -23.22
C PRO A 84 10.36 -6.81 -23.94
N THR A 85 10.68 -6.47 -25.17
CA THR A 85 11.71 -7.16 -25.98
C THR A 85 13.05 -6.41 -26.01
N ALA A 86 13.23 -5.36 -25.21
CA ALA A 86 14.50 -4.62 -25.13
C ALA A 86 15.62 -5.56 -24.69
N PRO A 87 16.81 -5.47 -25.33
CA PRO A 87 17.94 -6.36 -25.04
C PRO A 87 18.54 -6.15 -23.63
N VAL A 88 18.33 -4.98 -23.03
CA VAL A 88 18.86 -4.65 -21.71
C VAL A 88 17.73 -4.36 -20.73
N GLN A 89 17.78 -5.00 -19.57
CA GLN A 89 16.88 -4.72 -18.46
C GLN A 89 17.62 -3.92 -17.39
N LEU A 90 17.13 -2.73 -17.09
CA LEU A 90 17.64 -1.87 -16.02
C LEU A 90 16.66 -1.87 -14.86
N HIS A 91 17.03 -2.48 -13.74
CA HIS A 91 16.25 -2.42 -12.50
C HIS A 91 16.79 -1.32 -11.61
N GLU A 92 15.91 -0.44 -11.15
CA GLU A 92 16.19 0.61 -10.18
C GLU A 92 15.47 0.31 -8.87
N TYR A 93 16.20 0.30 -7.76
CA TYR A 93 15.65 0.29 -6.41
C TYR A 93 15.79 1.68 -5.83
N ALA A 94 14.66 2.35 -5.58
CA ALA A 94 14.65 3.78 -5.28
C ALA A 94 13.68 4.17 -4.17
N ASP A 95 14.00 5.28 -3.52
CA ASP A 95 13.27 5.91 -2.44
C ASP A 95 12.92 7.35 -2.82
N PHE A 96 11.63 7.68 -2.77
CA PHE A 96 11.16 9.02 -3.14
C PHE A 96 11.67 10.13 -2.22
N GLN A 97 12.07 9.82 -1.00
CA GLN A 97 12.63 10.81 -0.05
C GLN A 97 14.16 10.88 -0.08
N CYS A 98 14.83 9.98 -0.79
CA CYS A 98 16.29 9.97 -0.92
C CYS A 98 16.77 11.11 -1.85
N PRO A 99 17.69 12.00 -1.40
CA PRO A 99 18.20 13.08 -2.24
C PRO A 99 18.98 12.60 -3.46
N ALA A 100 19.73 11.48 -3.35
CA ALA A 100 20.45 10.91 -4.49
C ALA A 100 19.49 10.36 -5.55
N CYS A 101 18.35 9.78 -5.14
CA CYS A 101 17.28 9.36 -6.06
C CYS A 101 16.64 10.57 -6.76
N GLN A 102 16.44 11.68 -6.05
CA GLN A 102 15.97 12.92 -6.66
C GLN A 102 16.92 13.41 -7.75
N GLN A 103 18.22 13.44 -7.48
CA GLN A 103 19.21 13.84 -8.48
C GLN A 103 19.19 12.92 -9.70
N PHE A 104 19.13 11.61 -9.48
CA PHE A 104 19.02 10.64 -10.57
C PHE A 104 17.74 10.85 -11.38
N ALA A 105 16.58 10.96 -10.73
CA ALA A 105 15.30 11.17 -11.38
C ALA A 105 15.23 12.50 -12.16
N THR A 106 15.91 13.55 -11.66
CA THR A 106 15.88 14.87 -12.30
C THR A 106 16.83 14.98 -13.49
N PHE A 107 18.01 14.38 -13.40
CA PHE A 107 19.08 14.65 -14.38
C PHE A 107 19.45 13.45 -15.25
N ILE A 108 19.28 12.22 -14.76
CA ILE A 108 19.73 11.01 -15.47
C ILE A 108 18.54 10.26 -16.08
N HIS A 109 17.46 10.08 -15.33
CA HIS A 109 16.29 9.33 -15.81
C HIS A 109 15.70 9.88 -17.13
N PRO A 110 15.58 11.21 -17.37
CA PRO A 110 15.12 11.73 -18.65
C PRO A 110 16.02 11.32 -19.83
N LEU A 111 17.34 11.30 -19.64
CA LEU A 111 18.29 10.86 -20.66
C LEU A 111 18.17 9.37 -20.95
N ILE A 112 18.00 8.55 -19.90
CA ILE A 112 17.75 7.11 -20.04
C ILE A 112 16.45 6.89 -20.83
N LYS A 113 15.39 7.61 -20.48
CA LYS A 113 14.11 7.50 -21.17
C LYS A 113 14.25 7.84 -22.67
N GLU A 114 14.77 9.02 -22.99
CA GLU A 114 14.85 9.51 -24.35
C GLU A 114 15.79 8.69 -25.22
N ARG A 115 17.01 8.38 -24.69
CA ARG A 115 18.09 7.83 -25.50
C ARG A 115 18.20 6.31 -25.47
N LEU A 116 17.60 5.66 -24.47
CA LEU A 116 17.71 4.21 -24.31
C LEU A 116 16.35 3.50 -24.33
N VAL A 117 15.39 4.00 -23.55
CA VAL A 117 14.06 3.36 -23.45
C VAL A 117 13.24 3.62 -24.70
N ASP A 118 13.13 4.87 -25.15
CA ASP A 118 12.35 5.26 -26.34
C ASP A 118 13.01 4.73 -27.64
N GLN A 119 14.31 4.39 -27.59
CA GLN A 119 15.03 3.70 -28.67
C GLN A 119 14.87 2.17 -28.64
N GLY A 120 14.14 1.64 -27.66
CA GLY A 120 13.90 0.20 -27.51
C GLY A 120 15.12 -0.60 -27.02
N LEU A 121 16.17 0.06 -26.56
CA LEU A 121 17.39 -0.59 -26.05
C LEU A 121 17.27 -1.05 -24.61
N VAL A 122 16.48 -0.33 -23.81
CA VAL A 122 16.32 -0.59 -22.39
C VAL A 122 14.83 -0.77 -22.04
N ARG A 123 14.55 -1.81 -21.28
CA ARG A 123 13.34 -1.91 -20.44
C ARG A 123 13.73 -1.55 -19.02
N MET A 124 13.21 -0.45 -18.50
CA MET A 124 13.46 -0.04 -17.13
C MET A 124 12.36 -0.53 -16.22
N VAL A 125 12.72 -1.06 -15.06
CA VAL A 125 11.80 -1.52 -14.01
C VAL A 125 12.20 -0.85 -12.70
N ARG A 126 11.31 -0.05 -12.15
CA ARG A 126 11.53 0.64 -10.89
C ARG A 126 10.83 -0.09 -9.74
N TYR A 127 11.59 -0.42 -8.71
CA TYR A 127 11.11 -1.04 -7.49
C TYR A 127 11.15 -0.05 -6.32
N ASP A 128 10.11 -0.07 -5.50
CA ASP A 128 10.08 0.75 -4.30
C ASP A 128 11.02 0.16 -3.23
N PHE A 129 11.94 0.99 -2.75
CA PHE A 129 12.87 0.63 -1.69
C PHE A 129 12.92 1.75 -0.64
N PRO A 130 11.81 2.00 0.07
CA PRO A 130 11.73 3.09 1.05
C PRO A 130 12.62 2.81 2.27
N LEU A 131 13.55 3.71 2.55
CA LEU A 131 14.42 3.66 3.72
C LEU A 131 13.69 4.26 4.95
N PHE A 132 12.52 3.70 5.29
CA PHE A 132 11.55 4.23 6.24
C PHE A 132 12.11 4.51 7.65
N ASN A 133 13.24 3.92 8.02
CA ASN A 133 13.92 4.17 9.31
C ASN A 133 14.59 5.57 9.36
N ILE A 134 14.95 6.13 8.21
CA ILE A 134 15.62 7.44 8.09
C ILE A 134 14.79 8.43 7.24
N HIS A 135 13.88 7.95 6.45
CA HIS A 135 13.00 8.71 5.57
C HIS A 135 11.52 8.47 5.93
N PRO A 136 10.96 9.23 6.88
CA PRO A 136 9.66 8.94 7.49
C PRO A 136 8.48 8.95 6.52
N HIS A 137 8.61 9.63 5.37
CA HIS A 137 7.55 9.71 4.36
C HIS A 137 7.79 8.81 3.14
N ALA A 138 8.93 8.13 3.05
CA ALA A 138 9.30 7.35 1.86
C ALA A 138 8.30 6.23 1.54
N PHE A 139 7.84 5.50 2.55
CA PHE A 139 6.85 4.43 2.37
C PHE A 139 5.50 4.97 1.91
N LEU A 140 5.05 6.09 2.48
CA LEU A 140 3.82 6.76 2.08
C LEU A 140 3.92 7.32 0.66
N ALA A 141 5.07 7.90 0.28
CA ALA A 141 5.30 8.43 -1.06
C ALA A 141 5.29 7.31 -2.13
N ALA A 142 5.88 6.15 -1.85
CA ALA A 142 5.82 4.99 -2.72
C ALA A 142 4.38 4.52 -2.94
N ARG A 143 3.58 4.42 -1.87
CA ARG A 143 2.16 4.10 -1.96
C ARG A 143 1.37 5.13 -2.75
N ALA A 144 1.65 6.42 -2.55
CA ALA A 144 1.01 7.50 -3.30
C ALA A 144 1.30 7.39 -4.81
N ALA A 145 2.54 7.09 -5.19
CA ALA A 145 2.90 6.88 -6.60
C ALA A 145 2.15 5.67 -7.21
N ARG A 146 1.95 4.59 -6.44
CA ARG A 146 1.15 3.45 -6.90
C ARG A 146 -0.34 3.75 -7.01
N CYS A 147 -0.89 4.61 -6.14
CA CYS A 147 -2.26 5.11 -6.30
C CYS A 147 -2.42 5.97 -7.57
N ALA A 148 -1.36 6.63 -8.02
CA ALA A 148 -1.34 7.31 -9.31
C ALA A 148 -1.23 6.33 -10.48
N ASP A 149 -0.52 5.20 -10.30
CA ASP A 149 -0.43 4.11 -11.27
C ASP A 149 -1.79 3.48 -11.55
N ASP A 150 -2.64 3.31 -10.54
CA ASP A 150 -4.03 2.82 -10.70
C ASP A 150 -4.86 3.68 -11.67
N GLN A 151 -4.43 4.92 -11.90
CA GLN A 151 -5.05 5.87 -12.82
C GLN A 151 -4.19 6.14 -14.07
N GLY A 152 -3.13 5.33 -14.29
CA GLY A 152 -2.24 5.39 -15.46
C GLY A 152 -1.33 6.61 -15.49
N LYS A 153 -1.04 7.22 -14.33
CA LYS A 153 -0.22 8.43 -14.23
C LYS A 153 0.93 8.31 -13.23
N TYR A 154 1.53 7.13 -13.17
CA TYR A 154 2.66 6.90 -12.28
C TYR A 154 3.82 7.86 -12.54
N TRP A 155 4.26 8.00 -13.79
CA TRP A 155 5.47 8.76 -14.11
C TRP A 155 5.28 10.26 -13.93
N GLU A 156 4.11 10.80 -14.28
CA GLU A 156 3.80 12.21 -14.02
C GLU A 156 3.78 12.51 -12.51
N TYR A 157 3.26 11.57 -11.72
CA TYR A 157 3.23 11.73 -10.27
C TYR A 157 4.62 11.54 -9.64
N HIS A 158 5.40 10.58 -10.14
CA HIS A 158 6.81 10.36 -9.81
C HIS A 158 7.63 11.64 -9.98
N ASP A 159 7.48 12.31 -11.12
CA ASP A 159 8.22 13.53 -11.42
C ASP A 159 7.85 14.67 -10.47
N VAL A 160 6.56 14.82 -10.14
CA VAL A 160 6.11 15.81 -9.15
C VAL A 160 6.64 15.50 -7.75
N LEU A 161 6.64 14.22 -7.33
CA LEU A 161 7.19 13.82 -6.04
C LEU A 161 8.66 14.22 -5.92
N TYR A 162 9.49 13.92 -6.92
CA TYR A 162 10.91 14.28 -6.88
C TYR A 162 11.14 15.78 -7.05
N ALA A 163 10.44 16.45 -7.98
CA ALA A 163 10.58 17.89 -8.16
C ALA A 163 10.25 18.69 -6.89
N ARG A 164 9.32 18.20 -6.09
CA ARG A 164 8.87 18.85 -4.85
C ARG A 164 9.38 18.17 -3.57
N GLN A 165 10.34 17.25 -3.69
CA GLN A 165 10.90 16.51 -2.54
C GLN A 165 11.35 17.43 -1.40
N PRO A 166 12.08 18.56 -1.63
CA PRO A 166 12.50 19.43 -0.53
C PRO A 166 11.34 20.04 0.27
N THR A 167 10.17 20.14 -0.35
CA THR A 167 8.97 20.72 0.28
C THR A 167 8.26 19.71 1.19
N TRP A 168 8.00 18.50 0.70
CA TRP A 168 7.21 17.52 1.46
C TRP A 168 8.03 16.67 2.42
N SER A 169 9.32 16.48 2.14
CA SER A 169 10.19 15.62 2.95
C SER A 169 10.42 16.10 4.37
N VAL A 170 10.25 17.40 4.61
CA VAL A 170 10.46 18.05 5.92
C VAL A 170 9.15 18.28 6.70
N GLN A 171 8.01 17.94 6.12
CA GLN A 171 6.71 18.13 6.75
C GLN A 171 6.51 17.13 7.89
N ARG A 172 5.63 17.47 8.84
CA ARG A 172 5.22 16.54 9.89
C ARG A 172 4.32 15.41 9.32
N SER A 173 3.52 15.72 8.30
CA SER A 173 2.65 14.79 7.59
C SER A 173 2.54 15.23 6.14
N ALA A 174 2.74 14.31 5.23
CA ALA A 174 2.71 14.57 3.78
C ALA A 174 1.39 14.11 3.11
N VAL A 175 0.44 13.52 3.84
CA VAL A 175 -0.79 12.95 3.24
C VAL A 175 -1.56 13.97 2.40
N ASN A 176 -1.87 15.13 2.97
CA ASN A 176 -2.65 16.15 2.25
C ASN A 176 -1.86 16.73 1.08
N THR A 177 -0.56 16.94 1.25
CA THR A 177 0.33 17.40 0.18
C THR A 177 0.36 16.42 -0.99
N PHE A 178 0.35 15.12 -0.72
CA PHE A 178 0.30 14.11 -1.78
C PHE A 178 -1.05 14.08 -2.51
N ILE A 179 -2.16 14.36 -1.81
CA ILE A 179 -3.48 14.53 -2.44
C ILE A 179 -3.52 15.79 -3.32
N GLU A 180 -2.93 16.90 -2.86
CA GLU A 180 -2.79 18.13 -3.68
C GLU A 180 -1.94 17.86 -4.94
N TYR A 181 -0.88 17.07 -4.84
CA TYR A 181 -0.07 16.69 -6.00
C TYR A 181 -0.84 15.83 -7.00
N ALA A 182 -1.75 14.98 -6.53
CA ALA A 182 -2.63 14.22 -7.41
C ALA A 182 -3.51 15.14 -8.27
N GLU A 183 -4.00 16.25 -7.73
CA GLU A 183 -4.74 17.25 -8.49
C GLU A 183 -3.86 17.89 -9.57
N THR A 184 -2.59 18.22 -9.24
CA THR A 184 -1.68 18.89 -10.21
C THR A 184 -1.39 18.06 -11.45
N VAL A 185 -1.44 16.73 -11.34
CA VAL A 185 -1.25 15.81 -12.48
C VAL A 185 -2.57 15.34 -13.09
N GLY A 186 -3.71 15.92 -12.66
CA GLY A 186 -5.03 15.66 -13.21
C GLY A 186 -5.59 14.27 -12.87
N LEU A 187 -5.26 13.76 -11.70
CA LEU A 187 -5.88 12.53 -11.13
C LEU A 187 -7.25 12.85 -10.54
N ASN A 188 -8.11 11.83 -10.46
CA ASN A 188 -9.28 11.91 -9.60
C ASN A 188 -8.84 11.88 -8.14
N THR A 189 -8.89 13.03 -7.48
CA THR A 189 -8.39 13.22 -6.11
C THR A 189 -9.15 12.40 -5.08
N SER A 190 -10.46 12.20 -5.25
CA SER A 190 -11.27 11.37 -4.35
C SER A 190 -10.86 9.90 -4.42
N THR A 191 -10.67 9.36 -5.63
CA THR A 191 -10.20 7.99 -5.84
C THR A 191 -8.77 7.82 -5.29
N PHE A 192 -7.91 8.80 -5.55
CA PHE A 192 -6.53 8.80 -5.05
C PHE A 192 -6.48 8.84 -3.51
N GLU A 193 -7.25 9.73 -2.87
CA GLU A 193 -7.32 9.82 -1.41
C GLU A 193 -7.84 8.51 -0.79
N GLN A 194 -8.88 7.93 -1.37
CA GLN A 194 -9.40 6.63 -0.91
C GLN A 194 -8.33 5.54 -1.00
N CYS A 195 -7.62 5.44 -2.11
CA CYS A 195 -6.50 4.52 -2.29
C CYS A 195 -5.42 4.74 -1.23
N LEU A 196 -4.94 5.98 -1.07
CA LEU A 196 -3.85 6.31 -0.15
C LEU A 196 -4.21 6.02 1.31
N ARG A 197 -5.47 6.29 1.73
CA ARG A 197 -5.95 6.04 3.09
C ARG A 197 -6.37 4.61 3.37
N SER A 198 -6.64 3.80 2.33
CA SER A 198 -7.03 2.39 2.48
C SER A 198 -5.84 1.43 2.64
N ASP A 199 -4.62 1.91 2.52
CA ASP A 199 -3.39 1.11 2.52
C ASP A 199 -3.30 0.04 1.41
N GLN A 200 -4.07 0.23 0.34
CA GLN A 200 -4.20 -0.71 -0.79
C GLN A 200 -2.85 -1.23 -1.31
N HIS A 201 -1.85 -0.37 -1.41
CA HIS A 201 -0.52 -0.72 -1.95
C HIS A 201 0.55 -0.96 -0.87
N ALA A 202 0.18 -1.02 0.42
CA ALA A 202 1.15 -1.21 1.50
C ALA A 202 1.88 -2.55 1.38
N GLU A 203 1.16 -3.61 1.02
CA GLU A 203 1.74 -4.94 0.82
C GLU A 203 2.68 -4.98 -0.39
N GLU A 204 2.30 -4.38 -1.51
CA GLU A 204 3.13 -4.37 -2.72
C GLU A 204 4.44 -3.58 -2.52
N VAL A 205 4.38 -2.40 -1.90
CA VAL A 205 5.58 -1.63 -1.54
C VAL A 205 6.47 -2.43 -0.57
N THR A 206 5.87 -3.12 0.40
CA THR A 206 6.62 -3.99 1.32
C THR A 206 7.30 -5.14 0.58
N ARG A 207 6.61 -5.76 -0.37
CA ARG A 207 7.13 -6.87 -1.19
C ARG A 207 8.31 -6.42 -2.04
N ASN A 208 8.25 -5.24 -2.64
CA ASN A 208 9.34 -4.61 -3.38
C ASN A 208 10.57 -4.36 -2.49
N LEU A 209 10.36 -3.79 -1.29
CA LEU A 209 11.42 -3.59 -0.30
C LEU A 209 12.11 -4.92 0.04
N ARG A 210 11.33 -5.95 0.35
CA ARG A 210 11.85 -7.27 0.73
C ARG A 210 12.59 -7.96 -0.41
N LEU A 211 12.12 -7.81 -1.66
CA LEU A 211 12.84 -8.28 -2.83
C LEU A 211 14.23 -7.61 -2.93
N GLY A 212 14.29 -6.30 -2.77
CA GLY A 212 15.55 -5.57 -2.76
C GLY A 212 16.49 -6.04 -1.66
N GLU A 213 15.99 -6.21 -0.43
CA GLU A 213 16.77 -6.75 0.70
C GLU A 213 17.31 -8.16 0.39
N ALA A 214 16.50 -9.05 -0.17
CA ALA A 214 16.91 -10.40 -0.56
C ALA A 214 17.99 -10.40 -1.65
N LEU A 215 17.97 -9.41 -2.54
CA LEU A 215 19.00 -9.17 -3.54
C LEU A 215 20.22 -8.41 -2.99
N GLY A 216 20.22 -8.12 -1.68
CA GLY A 216 21.31 -7.45 -0.98
C GLY A 216 21.37 -5.94 -1.25
N VAL A 217 20.31 -5.28 -1.70
CA VAL A 217 20.22 -3.82 -1.75
C VAL A 217 20.27 -3.26 -0.33
N THR A 218 21.16 -2.29 -0.09
CA THR A 218 21.37 -1.68 1.23
C THR A 218 21.22 -0.17 1.22
N GLY A 219 20.95 0.44 0.06
CA GLY A 219 20.78 1.89 -0.10
C GLY A 219 20.22 2.24 -1.47
N THR A 220 19.87 3.51 -1.65
CA THR A 220 19.23 4.03 -2.85
C THR A 220 19.95 5.26 -3.42
N PRO A 221 19.93 5.45 -4.75
CA PRO A 221 19.47 4.48 -5.73
C PRO A 221 20.42 3.29 -5.86
N SER A 222 19.90 2.09 -6.13
CA SER A 222 20.68 0.90 -6.48
C SER A 222 20.18 0.33 -7.79
N PHE A 223 21.11 -0.19 -8.59
CA PHE A 223 20.80 -0.65 -9.95
C PHE A 223 21.24 -2.09 -10.16
N LEU A 224 20.45 -2.82 -10.96
CA LEU A 224 20.84 -4.07 -11.57
C LEU A 224 20.66 -3.95 -13.08
N ILE A 225 21.64 -4.40 -13.85
CA ILE A 225 21.57 -4.51 -15.31
C ILE A 225 21.57 -5.99 -15.64
N ASN A 226 20.54 -6.46 -16.32
CA ASN A 226 20.34 -7.88 -16.63
C ASN A 226 20.53 -8.79 -15.39
N GLY A 227 19.99 -8.37 -14.25
CA GLY A 227 20.05 -9.11 -12.98
C GLY A 227 21.37 -9.01 -12.22
N GLN A 228 22.39 -8.34 -12.74
CA GLN A 228 23.69 -8.15 -12.08
C GLN A 228 23.78 -6.74 -11.49
N ARG A 229 24.30 -6.62 -10.26
CA ARG A 229 24.54 -5.32 -9.65
C ARG A 229 25.40 -4.44 -10.53
N ALA A 230 25.00 -3.20 -10.69
CA ALA A 230 25.70 -2.22 -11.49
C ALA A 230 25.86 -0.91 -10.73
N THR A 231 27.03 -0.31 -10.87
CA THR A 231 27.32 1.08 -10.51
C THR A 231 27.80 1.79 -11.75
N PHE A 232 27.47 3.05 -11.90
CA PHE A 232 27.97 3.91 -12.96
C PHE A 232 28.13 5.32 -12.41
N GLY A 233 29.22 5.97 -12.75
CA GLY A 233 29.55 7.32 -12.28
C GLY A 233 28.95 8.42 -13.12
N SER A 234 28.45 8.10 -14.33
CA SER A 234 27.84 9.04 -15.26
C SER A 234 26.80 8.37 -16.15
N TYR A 235 25.95 9.19 -16.78
CA TYR A 235 25.03 8.70 -17.83
C TYR A 235 25.80 8.05 -18.98
N GLN A 236 26.91 8.63 -19.41
CA GLN A 236 27.73 8.12 -20.53
C GLN A 236 28.23 6.69 -20.26
N GLU A 237 28.72 6.43 -19.05
CA GLU A 237 29.14 5.06 -18.67
C GLU A 237 27.99 4.05 -18.75
N LEU A 238 26.80 4.45 -18.33
CA LEU A 238 25.60 3.61 -18.46
C LEU A 238 25.24 3.40 -19.94
N GLU A 239 25.24 4.45 -20.74
CA GLU A 239 24.93 4.42 -22.18
C GLU A 239 25.88 3.46 -22.90
N ASP A 240 27.19 3.62 -22.74
CA ASP A 240 28.22 2.78 -23.36
C ASP A 240 28.03 1.29 -23.00
N ARG A 241 27.74 1.01 -21.75
CA ARG A 241 27.47 -0.35 -21.27
C ARG A 241 26.20 -0.93 -21.90
N VAL A 242 25.14 -0.15 -22.04
CA VAL A 242 23.88 -0.57 -22.70
C VAL A 242 24.14 -0.89 -24.16
N TYR A 243 24.83 -0.02 -24.90
CA TYR A 243 25.17 -0.26 -26.30
C TYR A 243 26.05 -1.50 -26.47
N GLN A 244 27.06 -1.68 -25.63
CA GLN A 244 27.91 -2.88 -25.64
C GLN A 244 27.05 -4.16 -25.40
N MET A 245 26.12 -4.15 -24.41
CA MET A 245 25.27 -5.30 -24.12
C MET A 245 24.27 -5.57 -25.24
N ALA A 246 23.83 -4.54 -25.95
CA ALA A 246 22.96 -4.66 -27.12
C ALA A 246 23.70 -5.10 -28.40
N GLY A 247 25.05 -5.22 -28.36
CA GLY A 247 25.86 -5.53 -29.52
C GLY A 247 25.95 -4.39 -30.56
N LEU A 248 25.75 -3.15 -30.09
CA LEU A 248 25.71 -1.94 -30.92
C LEU A 248 26.88 -1.02 -30.60
N THR A 249 27.16 -0.09 -31.51
CA THR A 249 28.15 0.99 -31.29
C THR A 249 27.39 2.22 -30.76
N PRO A 250 27.88 2.86 -29.68
CA PRO A 250 27.29 4.11 -29.21
C PRO A 250 27.32 5.18 -30.31
N PRO A 251 26.31 6.10 -30.35
CA PRO A 251 26.38 7.25 -31.23
C PRO A 251 27.62 8.07 -30.92
N ALA A 252 28.27 8.63 -31.98
CA ALA A 252 29.36 9.54 -31.77
C ALA A 252 28.91 10.73 -30.92
N GLU A 253 29.69 11.10 -29.89
CA GLU A 253 29.41 12.28 -29.09
C GLU A 253 29.23 13.49 -29.99
N THR A 254 28.02 14.07 -29.98
CA THR A 254 27.82 15.39 -30.56
C THR A 254 28.44 16.40 -29.57
N THR A 255 29.73 16.70 -29.75
CA THR A 255 30.33 17.86 -29.08
C THR A 255 29.60 19.10 -29.54
N SER A 256 28.60 19.50 -28.76
CA SER A 256 28.03 20.85 -28.91
C SER A 256 29.10 21.84 -28.43
N ASN A 257 29.74 22.50 -29.40
CA ASN A 257 30.55 23.70 -29.18
C ASN A 257 29.69 24.82 -28.55
#